data_5a72aa5c4365e7c232ab6b0e34660593
#
_entry.id   5a72aa5c4365e7c232ab6b0e34660593
#
_cell.length_a   1.000
_cell.length_b   1.000
_cell.length_c   1.000
_cell.angle_alpha   90.00
_cell.angle_beta   90.00
_cell.angle_gamma   90.00
#
_symmetry.space_group_name_H-M   'P 1'
#
loop_
_entity.id
_entity.type
_entity.pdbx_description
1 polymer ?
#
loop_
_entity_poly.entity_id
_entity_poly.type
_entity_poly.pdbx_seq_one_letter_code
_entity_poly.pdbx_strand_id
1 'polypeptide(L)'
;VHGDPERNIPGAVARGVPEQTANDIYDEILAFASYAFNKAHAVSYAIVSYRTAYMKRNYPHEYMAALLTSVLDNTPKVTEYIAECRELGIRLLPPDINASDADFTVEEGDLRFGLVAIKGVGRGLIQALMREREIGGPFTAFDEFCRRMNGHDLNRRAVESLIRAGCFDCMGYKRKALMQSVDRVLNGAASESRMNPVSYTHLTLPTIA
;
A
#
# COMPACT_ATOMS: atom_id res chain seq x y z
N VAL A 1 -8.40 -19.89 -48.09
CA VAL A 1 -7.49 -20.39 -49.14
C VAL A 1 -8.06 -20.09 -50.52
N HIS A 2 -9.31 -20.49 -50.82
CA HIS A 2 -9.94 -20.33 -52.14
C HIS A 2 -10.69 -19.00 -52.32
N GLY A 3 -10.79 -18.16 -51.34
CA GLY A 3 -11.48 -16.85 -51.38
C GLY A 3 -12.95 -16.94 -50.99
N ASP A 4 -13.67 -15.82 -51.18
CA ASP A 4 -15.10 -15.68 -50.93
C ASP A 4 -15.80 -15.22 -52.22
N PRO A 5 -16.44 -16.14 -52.99
CA PRO A 5 -17.11 -15.81 -54.23
C PRO A 5 -18.25 -14.80 -54.07
N GLU A 6 -18.98 -14.82 -52.93
CA GLU A 6 -20.12 -13.94 -52.69
C GLU A 6 -19.66 -12.47 -52.48
N ARG A 7 -18.47 -12.31 -51.92
CA ARG A 7 -17.85 -10.98 -51.70
C ARG A 7 -16.86 -10.58 -52.81
N ASN A 8 -16.74 -11.39 -53.84
CA ASN A 8 -15.76 -11.19 -54.91
C ASN A 8 -14.32 -11.01 -54.41
N ILE A 9 -13.95 -11.79 -53.39
CA ILE A 9 -12.59 -11.76 -52.81
C ILE A 9 -11.81 -12.96 -53.33
N PRO A 10 -10.76 -12.75 -54.15
CA PRO A 10 -9.95 -13.85 -54.67
C PRO A 10 -9.12 -14.48 -53.59
N GLY A 11 -9.06 -15.80 -53.49
CA GLY A 11 -8.22 -16.53 -52.56
C GLY A 11 -6.74 -16.49 -52.89
N ALA A 12 -5.90 -17.03 -52.01
CA ALA A 12 -4.46 -17.12 -52.18
C ALA A 12 -4.09 -17.94 -53.44
N VAL A 13 -4.83 -19.03 -53.70
CA VAL A 13 -4.62 -19.89 -54.88
C VAL A 13 -4.88 -19.12 -56.18
N ALA A 14 -5.96 -18.33 -56.24
CA ALA A 14 -6.28 -17.48 -57.40
C ALA A 14 -5.23 -16.39 -57.66
N ARG A 15 -4.40 -16.08 -56.64
CA ARG A 15 -3.29 -15.13 -56.73
C ARG A 15 -1.93 -15.79 -57.01
N GLY A 16 -1.91 -17.08 -57.35
CA GLY A 16 -0.71 -17.81 -57.71
C GLY A 16 0.07 -18.44 -56.56
N VAL A 17 -0.49 -18.50 -55.37
CA VAL A 17 0.11 -19.24 -54.24
C VAL A 17 -0.22 -20.73 -54.42
N PRO A 18 0.76 -21.64 -54.36
CA PRO A 18 0.49 -23.08 -54.42
C PRO A 18 -0.51 -23.50 -53.35
N GLU A 19 -1.47 -24.36 -53.72
CA GLU A 19 -2.57 -24.75 -52.83
C GLU A 19 -2.06 -25.35 -51.50
N GLN A 20 -1.06 -26.22 -51.58
CA GLN A 20 -0.45 -26.82 -50.39
C GLN A 20 0.11 -25.74 -49.44
N THR A 21 0.88 -24.80 -49.97
CA THR A 21 1.44 -23.68 -49.16
C THR A 21 0.36 -22.81 -48.57
N ALA A 22 -0.73 -22.55 -49.32
CA ALA A 22 -1.84 -21.75 -48.80
C ALA A 22 -2.60 -22.47 -47.66
N ASN A 23 -2.75 -23.79 -47.75
CA ASN A 23 -3.34 -24.59 -46.69
C ASN A 23 -2.42 -24.66 -45.46
N ASP A 24 -1.12 -24.92 -45.66
CA ASP A 24 -0.15 -24.98 -44.55
C ASP A 24 -0.15 -23.66 -43.73
N ILE A 25 -0.12 -22.51 -44.44
CA ILE A 25 -0.20 -21.19 -43.80
C ILE A 25 -1.55 -21.00 -43.09
N TYR A 26 -2.65 -21.45 -43.72
CA TYR A 26 -3.97 -21.33 -43.10
C TYR A 26 -4.08 -22.16 -41.81
N ASP A 27 -3.56 -23.38 -41.81
CA ASP A 27 -3.55 -24.27 -40.66
C ASP A 27 -2.66 -23.71 -39.53
N GLU A 28 -1.50 -23.13 -39.87
CA GLU A 28 -0.68 -22.39 -38.89
C GLU A 28 -1.43 -21.19 -38.29
N ILE A 29 -2.12 -20.39 -39.13
CA ILE A 29 -2.94 -19.26 -38.67
C ILE A 29 -4.09 -19.75 -37.76
N LEU A 30 -4.74 -20.86 -38.12
CA LEU A 30 -5.84 -21.42 -37.35
C LEU A 30 -5.37 -21.95 -36.00
N ALA A 31 -4.26 -22.67 -35.97
CA ALA A 31 -3.61 -23.11 -34.72
C ALA A 31 -3.18 -21.93 -33.85
N PHE A 32 -2.64 -20.88 -34.48
CA PHE A 32 -2.25 -19.65 -33.79
C PHE A 32 -3.46 -18.86 -33.29
N ALA A 33 -4.56 -18.78 -34.06
CA ALA A 33 -5.76 -18.03 -33.70
C ALA A 33 -6.51 -18.63 -32.50
N SER A 34 -6.47 -19.94 -32.30
CA SER A 34 -7.04 -20.62 -31.14
C SER A 34 -6.20 -20.41 -29.87
N TYR A 35 -4.93 -19.99 -29.98
CA TYR A 35 -3.99 -19.77 -28.90
C TYR A 35 -3.02 -18.60 -29.17
N ALA A 36 -3.54 -17.51 -29.77
CA ALA A 36 -2.73 -16.35 -30.17
C ALA A 36 -2.16 -15.63 -28.96
N PHE A 37 -1.01 -16.10 -28.50
CA PHE A 37 -0.28 -15.45 -27.41
C PHE A 37 0.78 -14.50 -27.98
N ASN A 38 0.64 -13.20 -27.65
CA ASN A 38 1.62 -12.21 -28.08
C ASN A 38 3.00 -12.51 -27.46
N LYS A 39 3.96 -12.89 -28.30
CA LYS A 39 5.32 -13.26 -27.87
C LYS A 39 6.01 -12.12 -27.08
N ALA A 40 5.81 -10.86 -27.49
CA ALA A 40 6.35 -9.71 -26.79
C ALA A 40 5.73 -9.56 -25.38
N HIS A 41 4.43 -9.82 -25.25
CA HIS A 41 3.73 -9.87 -23.98
C HIS A 41 4.29 -10.98 -23.06
N ALA A 42 4.46 -12.18 -23.61
CA ALA A 42 5.02 -13.33 -22.88
C ALA A 42 6.43 -13.04 -22.34
N VAL A 43 7.30 -12.47 -23.18
CA VAL A 43 8.67 -12.12 -22.77
C VAL A 43 8.68 -11.06 -21.69
N SER A 44 7.85 -10.02 -21.82
CA SER A 44 7.75 -8.96 -20.84
C SER A 44 7.29 -9.50 -19.47
N TYR A 45 6.26 -10.34 -19.45
CA TYR A 45 5.77 -10.96 -18.22
C TYR A 45 6.75 -11.97 -17.64
N ALA A 46 7.48 -12.72 -18.47
CA ALA A 46 8.53 -13.62 -18.00
C ALA A 46 9.65 -12.85 -17.27
N ILE A 47 10.04 -11.68 -17.78
CA ILE A 47 11.02 -10.82 -17.12
C ILE A 47 10.50 -10.31 -15.78
N VAL A 48 9.25 -9.86 -15.71
CA VAL A 48 8.62 -9.39 -14.47
C VAL A 48 8.55 -10.54 -13.46
N SER A 49 8.07 -11.72 -13.88
CA SER A 49 7.98 -12.92 -13.02
C SER A 49 9.34 -13.34 -12.49
N TYR A 50 10.37 -13.33 -13.33
CA TYR A 50 11.74 -13.63 -12.91
C TYR A 50 12.24 -12.61 -11.87
N ARG A 51 12.05 -11.31 -12.11
CA ARG A 51 12.48 -10.25 -11.20
C ARG A 51 11.77 -10.35 -9.86
N THR A 52 10.47 -10.58 -9.83
CA THR A 52 9.71 -10.75 -8.58
C THR A 52 10.18 -11.98 -7.81
N ALA A 53 10.40 -13.11 -8.48
CA ALA A 53 10.95 -14.32 -7.86
C ALA A 53 12.37 -14.08 -7.31
N TYR A 54 13.21 -13.36 -8.06
CA TYR A 54 14.55 -13.00 -7.63
C TYR A 54 14.53 -12.12 -6.38
N MET A 55 13.71 -11.06 -6.36
CA MET A 55 13.55 -10.18 -5.20
C MET A 55 13.05 -10.95 -3.98
N LYS A 56 12.01 -11.77 -4.15
CA LYS A 56 11.46 -12.60 -3.08
C LYS A 56 12.50 -13.56 -2.49
N ARG A 57 13.37 -14.13 -3.33
CA ARG A 57 14.41 -15.08 -2.88
C ARG A 57 15.58 -14.40 -2.16
N ASN A 58 16.03 -13.26 -2.67
CA ASN A 58 17.25 -12.62 -2.22
C ASN A 58 17.01 -11.48 -1.21
N TYR A 59 15.83 -10.86 -1.25
CA TYR A 59 15.40 -9.73 -0.41
C TYR A 59 13.99 -9.95 0.13
N PRO A 60 13.73 -11.06 0.87
CA PRO A 60 12.38 -11.46 1.25
C PRO A 60 11.67 -10.42 2.13
N HIS A 61 12.39 -9.73 3.02
CA HIS A 61 11.80 -8.74 3.93
C HIS A 61 11.30 -7.52 3.17
N GLU A 62 12.15 -6.93 2.32
CA GLU A 62 11.81 -5.77 1.50
C GLU A 62 10.72 -6.11 0.47
N TYR A 63 10.79 -7.31 -0.11
CA TYR A 63 9.77 -7.79 -1.03
C TYR A 63 8.41 -7.93 -0.36
N MET A 64 8.35 -8.55 0.82
CA MET A 64 7.09 -8.73 1.56
C MET A 64 6.55 -7.42 2.11
N ALA A 65 7.40 -6.48 2.53
CA ALA A 65 6.98 -5.13 2.92
C ALA A 65 6.30 -4.40 1.76
N ALA A 66 6.93 -4.39 0.58
CA ALA A 66 6.39 -3.78 -0.63
C ALA A 66 5.09 -4.48 -1.09
N LEU A 67 5.05 -5.81 -1.03
CA LEU A 67 3.89 -6.60 -1.42
C LEU A 67 2.68 -6.31 -0.51
N LEU A 68 2.86 -6.32 0.81
CA LEU A 68 1.84 -5.98 1.79
C LEU A 68 1.32 -4.55 1.58
N THR A 69 2.23 -3.59 1.35
CA THR A 69 1.88 -2.20 1.06
C THR A 69 1.03 -2.07 -0.21
N SER A 70 1.33 -2.86 -1.25
CA SER A 70 0.61 -2.80 -2.53
C SER A 70 -0.84 -3.31 -2.46
N VAL A 71 -1.21 -4.07 -1.43
CA VAL A 71 -2.52 -4.71 -1.29
C VAL A 71 -3.33 -4.24 -0.08
N LEU A 72 -2.99 -3.09 0.50
CA LEU A 72 -3.60 -2.58 1.75
C LEU A 72 -5.14 -2.49 1.70
N ASP A 73 -5.70 -2.22 0.52
CA ASP A 73 -7.14 -2.14 0.32
C ASP A 73 -7.82 -3.51 0.19
N ASN A 74 -7.04 -4.60 0.10
CA ASN A 74 -7.52 -5.98 -0.05
C ASN A 74 -7.22 -6.82 1.19
N THR A 75 -8.10 -6.76 2.19
CA THR A 75 -7.94 -7.47 3.47
C THR A 75 -7.65 -8.98 3.32
N PRO A 76 -8.33 -9.76 2.43
CA PRO A 76 -7.98 -11.15 2.18
C PRO A 76 -6.53 -11.35 1.76
N LYS A 77 -6.03 -10.52 0.83
CA LYS A 77 -4.63 -10.60 0.37
C LYS A 77 -3.64 -10.21 1.44
N VAL A 78 -3.93 -9.19 2.24
CA VAL A 78 -3.10 -8.83 3.41
C VAL A 78 -2.98 -10.03 4.36
N THR A 79 -4.09 -10.73 4.65
CA THR A 79 -4.08 -11.90 5.54
C THR A 79 -3.26 -13.05 4.94
N GLU A 80 -3.40 -13.32 3.65
CA GLU A 80 -2.64 -14.34 2.92
C GLU A 80 -1.12 -14.06 3.01
N TYR A 81 -0.71 -12.83 2.73
CA TYR A 81 0.72 -12.45 2.74
C TYR A 81 1.31 -12.36 4.15
N ILE A 82 0.50 -12.05 5.16
CA ILE A 82 0.93 -12.17 6.57
C ILE A 82 1.20 -13.65 6.93
N ALA A 83 0.38 -14.57 6.46
CA ALA A 83 0.62 -16.00 6.66
C ALA A 83 1.92 -16.44 5.96
N GLU A 84 2.15 -15.97 4.73
CA GLU A 84 3.38 -16.22 3.98
C GLU A 84 4.64 -15.65 4.69
N CYS A 85 4.56 -14.46 5.27
CA CYS A 85 5.65 -13.91 6.09
C CYS A 85 6.03 -14.88 7.22
N ARG A 86 5.05 -15.48 7.90
CA ARG A 86 5.30 -16.44 8.97
C ARG A 86 5.98 -17.73 8.46
N GLU A 87 5.56 -18.23 7.29
CA GLU A 87 6.20 -19.38 6.65
C GLU A 87 7.66 -19.10 6.27
N LEU A 88 7.96 -17.85 5.87
CA LEU A 88 9.31 -17.38 5.57
C LEU A 88 10.14 -17.10 6.83
N GLY A 89 9.57 -17.25 8.03
CA GLY A 89 10.24 -16.94 9.29
C GLY A 89 10.33 -15.44 9.60
N ILE A 90 9.61 -14.60 8.87
CA ILE A 90 9.57 -13.14 9.05
C ILE A 90 8.49 -12.80 10.08
N ARG A 91 8.89 -12.17 11.18
CA ARG A 91 7.95 -11.71 12.20
C ARG A 91 7.29 -10.41 11.77
N LEU A 92 6.03 -10.24 12.13
CA LEU A 92 5.32 -8.98 11.95
C LEU A 92 5.24 -8.26 13.30
N LEU A 93 5.94 -7.15 13.40
CA LEU A 93 5.91 -6.27 14.57
C LEU A 93 4.60 -5.48 14.57
N PRO A 94 3.95 -5.32 15.73
CA PRO A 94 2.70 -4.57 15.84
C PRO A 94 2.89 -3.10 15.44
N PRO A 95 1.80 -2.40 15.06
CA PRO A 95 1.90 -0.97 14.80
C PRO A 95 2.28 -0.23 16.09
N ASP A 96 3.12 0.78 15.93
CA ASP A 96 3.63 1.62 17.03
C ASP A 96 3.57 3.08 16.61
N ILE A 97 3.06 3.94 17.50
CA ILE A 97 2.86 5.35 17.20
C ILE A 97 4.20 6.10 16.96
N ASN A 98 5.28 5.61 17.52
CA ASN A 98 6.61 6.20 17.42
C ASN A 98 7.51 5.52 16.39
N ALA A 99 7.33 4.22 16.14
CA ALA A 99 8.19 3.44 15.26
C ALA A 99 7.59 3.18 13.86
N SER A 100 6.26 3.04 13.75
CA SER A 100 5.63 2.75 12.45
C SER A 100 5.68 3.93 11.49
N ASP A 101 5.93 3.64 10.22
CA ASP A 101 5.72 4.55 9.11
C ASP A 101 4.33 4.40 8.49
N ALA A 102 4.05 5.15 7.42
CA ALA A 102 2.80 5.03 6.71
C ALA A 102 2.60 3.62 6.14
N ASP A 103 3.61 3.10 5.49
CA ASP A 103 3.62 1.80 4.83
C ASP A 103 4.34 0.74 5.69
N PHE A 104 4.30 -0.54 5.28
CA PHE A 104 5.10 -1.58 5.92
C PHE A 104 6.58 -1.34 5.70
N THR A 105 7.39 -1.45 6.74
CA THR A 105 8.84 -1.23 6.70
C THR A 105 9.60 -2.41 7.29
N VAL A 106 10.86 -2.54 6.90
CA VAL A 106 11.79 -3.51 7.50
C VAL A 106 12.46 -2.88 8.72
N GLU A 107 12.40 -3.55 9.85
CA GLU A 107 13.00 -3.12 11.11
C GLU A 107 13.75 -4.29 11.75
N GLU A 108 15.06 -4.21 11.82
CA GLU A 108 15.96 -5.22 12.42
C GLU A 108 15.73 -6.66 11.92
N GLY A 109 15.39 -6.82 10.64
CA GLY A 109 15.11 -8.12 10.02
C GLY A 109 13.69 -8.66 10.23
N ASP A 110 12.81 -7.85 10.75
CA ASP A 110 11.36 -8.11 10.86
C ASP A 110 10.57 -7.08 10.04
N LEU A 111 9.26 -7.23 9.94
CA LEU A 111 8.38 -6.26 9.30
C LEU A 111 7.60 -5.47 10.34
N ARG A 112 7.69 -4.13 10.30
CA ARG A 112 6.84 -3.24 11.07
C ARG A 112 5.52 -2.98 10.35
N PHE A 113 4.40 -3.06 11.07
CA PHE A 113 3.07 -2.80 10.54
C PHE A 113 2.89 -1.32 10.17
N GLY A 114 2.48 -1.05 8.93
CA GLY A 114 2.24 0.30 8.44
C GLY A 114 0.93 0.91 8.96
N LEU A 115 0.96 2.19 9.31
CA LEU A 115 -0.20 2.89 9.90
C LEU A 115 -1.39 3.01 8.92
N VAL A 116 -1.13 3.07 7.60
CA VAL A 116 -2.18 3.13 6.56
C VAL A 116 -3.04 1.86 6.53
N ALA A 117 -2.50 0.72 6.97
CA ALA A 117 -3.24 -0.53 7.06
C ALA A 117 -4.31 -0.52 8.17
N ILE A 118 -4.30 0.46 9.08
CA ILE A 118 -5.26 0.58 10.17
C ILE A 118 -6.54 1.22 9.66
N LYS A 119 -7.62 0.44 9.62
CA LYS A 119 -8.93 0.94 9.16
C LYS A 119 -9.43 2.10 10.02
N GLY A 120 -9.87 3.17 9.36
CA GLY A 120 -10.42 4.35 10.03
C GLY A 120 -9.38 5.42 10.38
N VAL A 121 -8.13 5.23 9.98
CA VAL A 121 -7.07 6.24 10.08
C VAL A 121 -6.78 6.77 8.67
N GLY A 122 -6.98 8.08 8.46
CA GLY A 122 -6.80 8.71 7.15
C GLY A 122 -5.32 8.95 6.82
N ARG A 123 -4.95 8.90 5.54
CA ARG A 123 -3.58 9.18 5.09
C ARG A 123 -3.09 10.58 5.50
N GLY A 124 -3.97 11.59 5.47
CA GLY A 124 -3.64 12.96 5.92
C GLY A 124 -3.23 13.01 7.39
N LEU A 125 -3.97 12.32 8.25
CA LEU A 125 -3.63 12.21 9.67
C LEU A 125 -2.28 11.51 9.89
N ILE A 126 -1.99 10.44 9.14
CA ILE A 126 -0.72 9.71 9.24
C ILE A 126 0.44 10.60 8.80
N GLN A 127 0.29 11.35 7.70
CA GLN A 127 1.33 12.29 7.25
C GLN A 127 1.58 13.39 8.27
N ALA A 128 0.53 13.94 8.89
CA ALA A 128 0.66 14.91 9.95
C ALA A 128 1.38 14.32 11.17
N LEU A 129 1.03 13.07 11.56
CA LEU A 129 1.68 12.35 12.66
C LEU A 129 3.18 12.19 12.41
N MET A 130 3.58 11.79 11.20
CA MET A 130 4.99 11.63 10.85
C MET A 130 5.74 12.95 10.94
N ARG A 131 5.16 14.06 10.43
CA ARG A 131 5.73 15.41 10.55
C ARG A 131 5.87 15.86 12.00
N GLU A 132 4.85 15.62 12.81
CA GLU A 132 4.89 15.96 14.24
C GLU A 132 5.99 15.19 14.99
N ARG A 133 6.22 13.91 14.63
CA ARG A 133 7.35 13.11 15.14
C ARG A 133 8.71 13.70 14.74
N GLU A 134 8.86 14.14 13.49
CA GLU A 134 10.09 14.73 12.97
C GLU A 134 10.43 16.05 13.67
N ILE A 135 9.43 16.89 13.92
CA ILE A 135 9.62 18.22 14.52
C ILE A 135 9.76 18.16 16.03
N GLY A 136 8.85 17.45 16.69
CA GLY A 136 8.72 17.44 18.14
C GLY A 136 9.26 16.18 18.83
N GLY A 137 9.88 15.27 18.08
CA GLY A 137 10.35 13.99 18.60
C GLY A 137 9.24 13.00 18.91
N PRO A 138 9.58 11.84 19.47
CA PRO A 138 8.64 10.79 19.84
C PRO A 138 7.56 11.28 20.79
N PHE A 139 6.36 10.72 20.70
CA PHE A 139 5.28 10.97 21.65
C PHE A 139 5.56 10.19 22.93
N THR A 140 5.58 10.89 24.07
CA THR A 140 5.90 10.31 25.39
C THR A 140 4.66 9.88 26.17
N ALA A 141 3.51 10.51 25.86
CA ALA A 141 2.25 10.25 26.54
C ALA A 141 1.05 10.37 25.57
N PHE A 142 -0.05 9.71 25.90
CA PHE A 142 -1.26 9.70 25.08
C PHE A 142 -1.94 11.09 24.98
N ASP A 143 -1.95 11.85 26.06
CA ASP A 143 -2.48 13.21 26.10
C ASP A 143 -1.60 14.20 25.31
N GLU A 144 -0.28 14.04 25.38
CA GLU A 144 0.66 14.78 24.54
C GLU A 144 0.40 14.51 23.04
N PHE A 145 0.23 13.24 22.65
CA PHE A 145 -0.14 12.88 21.29
C PHE A 145 -1.42 13.59 20.85
N CYS A 146 -2.50 13.50 21.63
CA CYS A 146 -3.77 14.15 21.30
C CYS A 146 -3.65 15.68 21.19
N ARG A 147 -2.83 16.30 22.03
CA ARG A 147 -2.59 17.74 22.00
C ARG A 147 -1.79 18.16 20.76
N ARG A 148 -0.69 17.47 20.46
CA ARG A 148 0.15 17.77 19.27
C ARG A 148 -0.59 17.51 17.98
N MET A 149 -1.43 16.49 17.94
CA MET A 149 -2.23 16.14 16.76
C MET A 149 -3.53 16.92 16.64
N ASN A 150 -3.85 17.79 17.61
CA ASN A 150 -5.06 18.62 17.54
C ASN A 150 -4.99 19.60 16.35
N GLY A 151 -6.03 19.63 15.52
CA GLY A 151 -6.05 20.42 14.29
C GLY A 151 -5.59 19.66 13.01
N HIS A 152 -5.15 18.41 13.15
CA HIS A 152 -4.70 17.56 12.03
C HIS A 152 -5.70 16.45 11.68
N ASP A 153 -6.98 16.76 11.56
CA ASP A 153 -8.06 15.80 11.30
C ASP A 153 -8.14 14.64 12.32
N LEU A 154 -7.57 14.85 13.53
CA LEU A 154 -7.66 13.89 14.61
C LEU A 154 -9.11 13.83 15.10
N ASN A 155 -9.75 12.69 14.94
CA ASN A 155 -11.10 12.46 15.40
C ASN A 155 -11.18 11.22 16.29
N ARG A 156 -12.27 11.12 17.07
CA ARG A 156 -12.50 10.00 17.98
C ARG A 156 -12.30 8.64 17.32
N ARG A 157 -12.87 8.44 16.12
CA ARG A 157 -12.81 7.16 15.40
C ARG A 157 -11.37 6.75 15.07
N ALA A 158 -10.56 7.71 14.61
CA ALA A 158 -9.15 7.45 14.31
C ALA A 158 -8.36 7.08 15.56
N VAL A 159 -8.56 7.84 16.67
CA VAL A 159 -7.91 7.55 17.95
C VAL A 159 -8.29 6.17 18.47
N GLU A 160 -9.59 5.83 18.48
CA GLU A 160 -10.05 4.49 18.87
C GLU A 160 -9.45 3.39 17.99
N SER A 161 -9.30 3.62 16.68
CA SER A 161 -8.69 2.66 15.77
C SER A 161 -7.21 2.44 16.07
N LEU A 162 -6.46 3.51 16.33
CA LEU A 162 -5.06 3.44 16.75
C LEU A 162 -4.90 2.69 18.09
N ILE A 163 -5.78 2.96 19.08
CA ILE A 163 -5.75 2.26 20.36
C ILE A 163 -6.05 0.77 20.17
N ARG A 164 -7.09 0.41 19.40
CA ARG A 164 -7.44 -1.00 19.14
C ARG A 164 -6.33 -1.74 18.41
N ALA A 165 -5.65 -1.07 17.49
CA ALA A 165 -4.50 -1.64 16.77
C ALA A 165 -3.27 -1.83 17.68
N GLY A 166 -3.19 -1.13 18.81
CA GLY A 166 -2.10 -1.23 19.77
C GLY A 166 -0.98 -0.22 19.57
N CYS A 167 -1.21 0.84 18.80
CA CYS A 167 -0.20 1.85 18.49
C CYS A 167 0.40 2.54 19.73
N PHE A 168 -0.31 2.53 20.85
CA PHE A 168 0.11 3.16 22.11
C PHE A 168 0.62 2.16 23.16
N ASP A 169 0.78 0.87 22.80
CA ASP A 169 1.26 -0.16 23.73
C ASP A 169 2.69 0.13 24.21
N CYS A 170 3.51 0.78 23.39
CA CYS A 170 4.86 1.25 23.74
C CYS A 170 4.90 2.20 24.94
N MET A 171 3.79 2.89 25.23
CA MET A 171 3.68 3.82 26.37
C MET A 171 3.25 3.12 27.68
N GLY A 172 3.03 1.80 27.68
CA GLY A 172 2.67 1.02 28.86
C GLY A 172 1.22 1.17 29.34
N TYR A 173 0.36 1.87 28.61
CA TYR A 173 -1.05 2.02 28.97
C TYR A 173 -1.88 0.79 28.61
N LYS A 174 -2.87 0.47 29.45
CA LYS A 174 -3.88 -0.54 29.08
C LYS A 174 -4.85 0.05 28.06
N ARG A 175 -5.03 -0.61 26.91
CA ARG A 175 -5.95 -0.16 25.83
C ARG A 175 -7.34 0.20 26.33
N LYS A 176 -7.90 -0.58 27.29
CA LYS A 176 -9.21 -0.29 27.91
C LYS A 176 -9.22 1.07 28.64
N ALA A 177 -8.15 1.39 29.36
CA ALA A 177 -8.04 2.67 30.05
C ALA A 177 -7.95 3.84 29.06
N LEU A 178 -7.16 3.68 27.99
CA LEU A 178 -7.10 4.67 26.92
C LEU A 178 -8.47 4.88 26.27
N MET A 179 -9.17 3.80 25.90
CA MET A 179 -10.51 3.89 25.31
C MET A 179 -11.51 4.67 26.19
N GLN A 180 -11.46 4.49 27.51
CA GLN A 180 -12.31 5.22 28.45
C GLN A 180 -11.94 6.70 28.61
N SER A 181 -10.70 7.08 28.30
CA SER A 181 -10.19 8.44 28.41
C SER A 181 -10.32 9.29 27.15
N VAL A 182 -10.62 8.68 25.99
CA VAL A 182 -10.61 9.35 24.66
C VAL A 182 -11.37 10.67 24.66
N ASP A 183 -12.64 10.67 25.08
CA ASP A 183 -13.47 11.88 25.04
C ASP A 183 -12.92 12.99 25.93
N ARG A 184 -12.47 12.63 27.12
CA ARG A 184 -11.90 13.59 28.08
C ARG A 184 -10.63 14.22 27.52
N VAL A 185 -9.74 13.40 26.95
CA VAL A 185 -8.44 13.87 26.44
C VAL A 185 -8.63 14.73 25.19
N LEU A 186 -9.49 14.31 24.25
CA LEU A 186 -9.77 15.10 23.04
C LEU A 186 -10.42 16.44 23.36
N ASN A 187 -11.37 16.48 24.30
CA ASN A 187 -12.00 17.73 24.73
C ASN A 187 -11.01 18.65 25.47
N GLY A 188 -10.11 18.09 26.28
CA GLY A 188 -9.04 18.82 26.91
C GLY A 188 -8.09 19.46 25.89
N ALA A 189 -7.59 18.71 24.94
CA ALA A 189 -6.73 19.20 23.86
C ALA A 189 -7.39 20.32 23.04
N ALA A 190 -8.68 20.19 22.74
CA ALA A 190 -9.44 21.22 22.02
C ALA A 190 -9.63 22.51 22.84
N SER A 191 -9.76 22.39 24.16
CA SER A 191 -9.90 23.56 25.07
C SER A 191 -8.60 24.32 25.20
N GLU A 192 -7.47 23.64 25.35
CA GLU A 192 -6.13 24.27 25.46
C GLU A 192 -5.78 25.03 24.18
N SER A 193 -6.12 24.49 22.99
CA SER A 193 -5.88 25.16 21.72
C SER A 193 -6.69 26.45 21.55
N ARG A 194 -7.88 26.55 22.16
CA ARG A 194 -8.69 27.77 22.15
C ARG A 194 -8.17 28.85 23.13
N MET A 195 -7.50 28.44 24.21
CA MET A 195 -6.92 29.36 25.19
C MET A 195 -5.56 29.92 24.78
N ASN A 196 -4.87 29.31 23.80
CA ASN A 196 -3.55 29.73 23.33
C ASN A 196 -3.52 29.96 21.82
N PRO A 197 -4.19 31.01 21.27
CA PRO A 197 -4.26 31.24 19.81
C PRO A 197 -2.94 31.77 19.21
N VAL A 198 -1.88 32.00 19.97
CA VAL A 198 -0.68 32.75 19.53
C VAL A 198 0.41 31.90 18.86
N SER A 199 0.28 30.58 18.80
CA SER A 199 1.40 29.72 18.37
C SER A 199 1.51 29.43 16.86
N TYR A 200 0.59 29.89 16.01
CA TYR A 200 0.59 29.55 14.56
C TYR A 200 0.73 30.73 13.58
N THR A 201 1.10 31.93 14.03
CA THR A 201 1.17 33.12 13.14
C THR A 201 2.57 33.53 12.65
N HIS A 202 3.59 32.70 12.83
CA HIS A 202 4.95 33.05 12.36
C HIS A 202 5.55 32.05 11.37
N LEU A 203 4.90 31.87 10.21
CA LEU A 203 5.57 31.36 9.00
C LEU A 203 4.90 31.98 7.74
N THR A 204 4.79 33.30 7.71
CA THR A 204 4.71 34.00 6.43
C THR A 204 6.15 34.30 5.99
N LEU A 205 6.59 33.63 4.92
CA LEU A 205 7.83 33.97 4.23
C LEU A 205 7.79 35.44 3.80
N PRO A 206 8.89 36.20 3.93
CA PRO A 206 8.94 37.53 3.37
C PRO A 206 8.89 37.44 1.83
N THR A 207 7.90 38.09 1.24
CA THR A 207 7.83 38.32 -0.19
C THR A 207 9.02 39.22 -0.54
N ILE A 208 9.95 38.68 -1.34
CA ILE A 208 11.03 39.48 -1.91
C ILE A 208 10.42 40.34 -3.04
N ALA A 209 10.47 41.63 -2.86
CA ALA A 209 10.20 42.63 -3.88
C ALA A 209 11.38 42.70 -4.87
#